data_fd34007e4f75ea0402e95b1093c3f08c
#
_entry.id   fd34007e4f75ea0402e95b1093c3f08c
#
_cell.length_a   1.000
_cell.length_b   1.000
_cell.length_c   1.000
_cell.angle_alpha   90.00
_cell.angle_beta   90.00
_cell.angle_gamma   90.00
#
_symmetry.space_group_name_H-M   'P 1'
#
loop_
_entity.id
_entity.type
_entity.pdbx_description
1 polymer ?
#
loop_
_entity_poly.entity_id
_entity_poly.type
_entity_poly.pdbx_seq_one_letter_code
_entity_poly.pdbx_strand_id
1 'polypeptide(L)'
;MALPDDFHWGATASSVSTDGVAPTADWSTWERDGLAPRSGAGGGFTSDYADDLKLAAQIGLTDIRVTVEWARVEPRPGVVDSGVVDHYREVLGAAREARLAPWVTLHHTSLPGWFAEDERGFRDASSRTRFWSRHVDRTAEQFDDLAAGWAPIEDPIGWALRGFLLGTRPPGGNDPERAREAVEGVVEATFDAGRLLSSGRQPVMAVLGLPSVVPVDAEARDEARLWESVLWDTWLRALGDGEFALPWKAAVDRPDLQGVVDLVGIAADHPVGIDRHGAFHPHPVDGRADGSGFCPVPEELGVVLRRVHEALPDHDLVVAATGVGTTDDDWRDELLTATVDQVELAITDGVPVTGLFHDSLVDGYEWTRGFDAPRGLVTRDRRLKESGRNLSQRITGHPPDASLS
;
A
#
# COMPACT_ATOMS: atom_id res chain seq x y z
N MET A 1 15.15 -18.69 -13.17
CA MET A 1 14.40 -19.90 -12.73
C MET A 1 12.93 -19.51 -12.79
N ALA A 2 12.02 -20.39 -13.13
CA ALA A 2 10.60 -20.03 -13.11
C ALA A 2 10.17 -19.78 -11.65
N LEU A 3 9.27 -18.81 -11.45
CA LEU A 3 8.63 -18.59 -10.16
C LEU A 3 7.88 -19.84 -9.69
N PRO A 4 7.67 -20.04 -8.38
CA PRO A 4 6.88 -21.17 -7.85
C PRO A 4 5.48 -21.23 -8.46
N ASP A 5 4.93 -22.46 -8.63
CA ASP A 5 3.57 -22.64 -9.20
C ASP A 5 2.47 -22.02 -8.31
N ASP A 6 2.73 -21.84 -7.03
CA ASP A 6 1.86 -21.23 -6.03
C ASP A 6 2.17 -19.73 -5.77
N PHE A 7 2.96 -19.11 -6.65
CA PHE A 7 3.26 -17.68 -6.53
C PHE A 7 2.00 -16.82 -6.75
N HIS A 8 1.76 -15.89 -5.83
CA HIS A 8 0.60 -15.00 -5.86
C HIS A 8 0.82 -13.81 -6.79
N TRP A 9 0.04 -13.75 -7.87
CA TRP A 9 0.02 -12.63 -8.79
C TRP A 9 -1.19 -11.76 -8.51
N GLY A 10 -0.98 -10.55 -8.02
CA GLY A 10 -2.05 -9.67 -7.62
C GLY A 10 -2.04 -8.31 -8.30
N ALA A 11 -3.15 -7.61 -8.15
CA ALA A 11 -3.24 -6.17 -8.39
C ALA A 11 -3.97 -5.48 -7.25
N THR A 12 -3.87 -4.14 -7.19
CA THR A 12 -4.58 -3.35 -6.17
C THR A 12 -5.80 -2.64 -6.76
N ALA A 13 -6.82 -2.47 -5.92
CA ALA A 13 -7.98 -1.61 -6.13
C ALA A 13 -8.14 -0.73 -4.87
N SER A 14 -7.40 0.38 -4.83
CA SER A 14 -7.34 1.24 -3.65
C SER A 14 -8.39 2.34 -3.69
N SER A 15 -9.07 2.58 -2.58
CA SER A 15 -10.29 3.36 -2.39
C SER A 15 -10.49 4.60 -3.29
N VAL A 16 -9.83 5.71 -2.98
CA VAL A 16 -10.02 6.97 -3.74
C VAL A 16 -9.55 6.84 -5.19
N SER A 17 -8.48 6.06 -5.43
CA SER A 17 -7.95 5.83 -6.78
C SER A 17 -8.99 5.15 -7.69
N THR A 18 -9.67 4.14 -7.17
CA THR A 18 -10.58 3.30 -7.97
C THR A 18 -12.05 3.72 -7.86
N ASP A 19 -12.48 4.20 -6.69
CA ASP A 19 -13.90 4.50 -6.38
C ASP A 19 -14.21 6.00 -6.29
N GLY A 20 -13.19 6.86 -6.37
CA GLY A 20 -13.31 8.27 -6.03
C GLY A 20 -13.45 8.50 -4.53
N VAL A 21 -13.46 9.75 -4.10
CA VAL A 21 -13.46 10.11 -2.69
C VAL A 21 -14.83 9.91 -2.03
N ALA A 22 -14.85 9.35 -0.81
CA ALA A 22 -16.04 9.38 0.04
C ALA A 22 -16.35 10.81 0.49
N PRO A 23 -17.62 11.25 0.45
CA PRO A 23 -17.98 12.64 0.83
C PRO A 23 -17.57 13.05 2.25
N THR A 24 -17.43 12.10 3.15
CA THR A 24 -17.11 12.29 4.57
C THR A 24 -15.62 12.06 4.89
N ALA A 25 -14.81 11.74 3.89
CA ALA A 25 -13.37 11.58 4.05
C ALA A 25 -12.66 12.94 4.17
N ASP A 26 -11.55 12.97 4.89
CA ASP A 26 -10.62 14.10 4.97
C ASP A 26 -10.13 14.56 3.59
N TRP A 27 -9.88 13.62 2.66
CA TRP A 27 -9.54 13.89 1.28
C TRP A 27 -10.62 14.69 0.52
N SER A 28 -11.89 14.52 0.88
CA SER A 28 -13.00 15.30 0.30
C SER A 28 -12.87 16.80 0.60
N THR A 29 -12.42 17.14 1.81
CA THR A 29 -12.08 18.51 2.19
C THR A 29 -10.91 19.04 1.36
N TRP A 30 -9.87 18.22 1.19
CA TRP A 30 -8.69 18.54 0.40
C TRP A 30 -9.01 18.88 -1.07
N GLU A 31 -9.86 18.06 -1.71
CA GLU A 31 -10.35 18.34 -3.07
C GLU A 31 -11.23 19.59 -3.15
N ARG A 32 -12.11 19.78 -2.15
CA ARG A 32 -13.00 20.95 -2.08
C ARG A 32 -12.21 22.25 -1.95
N ASP A 33 -11.14 22.23 -1.20
CA ASP A 33 -10.27 23.38 -0.95
C ASP A 33 -9.27 23.63 -2.09
N GLY A 34 -9.30 22.80 -3.14
CA GLY A 34 -8.48 22.95 -4.34
C GLY A 34 -7.01 22.53 -4.15
N LEU A 35 -6.72 21.76 -3.10
CA LEU A 35 -5.38 21.24 -2.80
C LEU A 35 -5.04 19.99 -3.61
N ALA A 36 -6.05 19.35 -4.20
CA ALA A 36 -5.90 18.22 -5.12
C ALA A 36 -6.93 18.30 -6.26
N PRO A 37 -6.66 17.67 -7.41
CA PRO A 37 -7.66 17.47 -8.45
C PRO A 37 -8.87 16.68 -7.92
N ARG A 38 -10.02 16.79 -8.58
CA ARG A 38 -11.20 16.02 -8.21
C ARG A 38 -11.08 14.58 -8.69
N SER A 39 -11.28 13.63 -7.77
CA SER A 39 -11.25 12.19 -8.08
C SER A 39 -12.50 11.70 -8.84
N GLY A 40 -13.65 12.38 -8.68
CA GLY A 40 -14.90 11.96 -9.31
C GLY A 40 -15.29 10.53 -8.92
N ALA A 41 -15.43 9.65 -9.92
CA ALA A 41 -15.68 8.22 -9.74
C ALA A 41 -14.36 7.38 -9.73
N GLY A 42 -13.19 8.00 -9.60
CA GLY A 42 -11.92 7.30 -9.68
C GLY A 42 -11.74 6.55 -10.99
N GLY A 43 -11.28 5.31 -10.91
CA GLY A 43 -11.19 4.38 -12.03
C GLY A 43 -12.53 3.75 -12.44
N GLY A 44 -13.63 4.01 -11.71
CA GLY A 44 -14.95 3.46 -11.98
C GLY A 44 -15.22 2.07 -11.38
N PHE A 45 -14.33 1.59 -10.51
CA PHE A 45 -14.41 0.24 -9.94
C PHE A 45 -15.71 -0.01 -9.17
N THR A 46 -16.26 0.99 -8.46
CA THR A 46 -17.54 0.86 -7.74
C THR A 46 -18.67 0.29 -8.61
N SER A 47 -18.73 0.64 -9.90
CA SER A 47 -19.77 0.15 -10.83
C SER A 47 -19.32 -1.04 -11.66
N ASP A 48 -18.03 -1.11 -11.99
CA ASP A 48 -17.49 -2.02 -12.99
C ASP A 48 -16.71 -3.20 -12.38
N TYR A 49 -16.69 -3.30 -11.02
CA TYR A 49 -15.88 -4.28 -10.29
C TYR A 49 -16.06 -5.72 -10.77
N ALA A 50 -17.29 -6.13 -11.12
CA ALA A 50 -17.54 -7.51 -11.51
C ALA A 50 -16.85 -7.88 -12.84
N ASP A 51 -16.76 -6.94 -13.77
CA ASP A 51 -16.08 -7.14 -15.05
C ASP A 51 -14.57 -6.90 -14.91
N ASP A 52 -14.14 -5.95 -14.09
CA ASP A 52 -12.74 -5.71 -13.77
C ASP A 52 -12.10 -6.95 -13.11
N LEU A 53 -12.80 -7.59 -12.17
CA LEU A 53 -12.31 -8.80 -11.50
C LEU A 53 -12.26 -10.02 -12.45
N LYS A 54 -13.22 -10.17 -13.36
CA LYS A 54 -13.13 -11.18 -14.41
C LYS A 54 -11.95 -10.93 -15.33
N LEU A 55 -11.72 -9.67 -15.71
CA LEU A 55 -10.57 -9.29 -16.53
C LEU A 55 -9.25 -9.61 -15.80
N ALA A 56 -9.13 -9.29 -14.50
CA ALA A 56 -7.99 -9.64 -13.68
C ALA A 56 -7.69 -11.16 -13.73
N ALA A 57 -8.71 -11.99 -13.56
CA ALA A 57 -8.56 -13.45 -13.66
C ALA A 57 -8.19 -13.91 -15.09
N GLN A 58 -8.74 -13.28 -16.12
CA GLN A 58 -8.43 -13.61 -17.52
C GLN A 58 -6.99 -13.30 -17.93
N ILE A 59 -6.39 -12.28 -17.33
CA ILE A 59 -4.95 -11.98 -17.53
C ILE A 59 -4.02 -12.81 -16.63
N GLY A 60 -4.58 -13.76 -15.86
CA GLY A 60 -3.81 -14.71 -15.06
C GLY A 60 -3.53 -14.28 -13.64
N LEU A 61 -4.09 -13.17 -13.15
CA LEU A 61 -3.95 -12.80 -11.74
C LEU A 61 -4.67 -13.82 -10.85
N THR A 62 -4.12 -14.07 -9.68
CA THR A 62 -4.64 -14.99 -8.66
C THR A 62 -5.22 -14.26 -7.47
N ASP A 63 -4.85 -12.99 -7.29
CA ASP A 63 -5.17 -12.20 -6.12
C ASP A 63 -5.63 -10.78 -6.51
N ILE A 64 -6.43 -10.18 -5.64
CA ILE A 64 -6.81 -8.77 -5.70
C ILE A 64 -6.77 -8.16 -4.29
N ARG A 65 -6.16 -7.00 -4.13
CA ARG A 65 -6.16 -6.28 -2.85
C ARG A 65 -7.09 -5.07 -2.94
N VAL A 66 -8.20 -5.12 -2.19
CA VAL A 66 -9.27 -4.12 -2.19
C VAL A 66 -9.23 -3.31 -0.90
N THR A 67 -9.32 -1.99 -0.99
CA THR A 67 -9.49 -1.15 0.20
C THR A 67 -10.97 -1.01 0.55
N VAL A 68 -11.35 -1.45 1.74
CA VAL A 68 -12.64 -1.13 2.34
C VAL A 68 -12.54 0.25 2.99
N GLU A 69 -13.05 1.27 2.32
CA GLU A 69 -12.89 2.66 2.76
C GLU A 69 -13.72 2.97 4.00
N TRP A 70 -13.05 3.20 5.14
CA TRP A 70 -13.68 3.47 6.42
C TRP A 70 -14.64 4.65 6.38
N ALA A 71 -14.29 5.73 5.67
CA ALA A 71 -15.14 6.91 5.53
C ALA A 71 -16.49 6.62 4.83
N ARG A 72 -16.55 5.59 3.97
CA ARG A 72 -17.81 5.12 3.36
C ARG A 72 -18.60 4.24 4.32
N VAL A 73 -17.92 3.31 4.99
CA VAL A 73 -18.55 2.34 5.90
C VAL A 73 -19.09 3.03 7.15
N GLU A 74 -18.36 3.98 7.73
CA GLU A 74 -18.74 4.71 8.94
C GLU A 74 -18.64 6.23 8.70
N PRO A 75 -19.60 6.82 7.97
CA PRO A 75 -19.58 8.25 7.61
C PRO A 75 -19.71 9.20 8.81
N ARG A 76 -20.18 8.70 9.96
CA ARG A 76 -20.27 9.41 11.25
C ARG A 76 -19.96 8.43 12.38
N PRO A 77 -19.42 8.89 13.53
CA PRO A 77 -19.08 8.01 14.64
C PRO A 77 -20.23 7.10 15.05
N GLY A 78 -20.02 5.79 14.98
CA GLY A 78 -21.00 4.77 15.36
C GLY A 78 -22.12 4.52 14.35
N VAL A 79 -22.17 5.24 13.23
CA VAL A 79 -23.18 5.05 12.18
C VAL A 79 -22.60 4.29 11.01
N VAL A 80 -22.90 3.00 10.94
CA VAL A 80 -22.48 2.13 9.84
C VAL A 80 -23.52 2.19 8.73
N ASP A 81 -23.06 2.38 7.49
CA ASP A 81 -23.87 2.28 6.29
C ASP A 81 -23.93 0.83 5.81
N SER A 82 -25.07 0.17 6.07
CA SER A 82 -25.24 -1.24 5.69
C SER A 82 -25.24 -1.45 4.17
N GLY A 83 -25.70 -0.46 3.40
CA GLY A 83 -25.68 -0.58 1.93
C GLY A 83 -24.24 -0.58 1.39
N VAL A 84 -23.35 0.18 2.02
CA VAL A 84 -21.91 0.17 1.69
C VAL A 84 -21.27 -1.15 2.10
N VAL A 85 -21.63 -1.68 3.26
CA VAL A 85 -21.15 -3.02 3.71
C VAL A 85 -21.59 -4.10 2.72
N ASP A 86 -22.88 -4.10 2.33
CA ASP A 86 -23.41 -5.06 1.36
C ASP A 86 -22.67 -4.95 0.01
N HIS A 87 -22.40 -3.73 -0.46
CA HIS A 87 -21.63 -3.50 -1.67
C HIS A 87 -20.22 -4.10 -1.59
N TYR A 88 -19.46 -3.86 -0.50
CA TYR A 88 -18.13 -4.48 -0.37
C TYR A 88 -18.21 -6.01 -0.26
N ARG A 89 -19.26 -6.56 0.34
CA ARG A 89 -19.49 -8.02 0.31
C ARG A 89 -19.72 -8.54 -1.11
N GLU A 90 -20.47 -7.78 -1.94
CA GLU A 90 -20.66 -8.12 -3.37
C GLU A 90 -19.33 -8.06 -4.14
N VAL A 91 -18.49 -7.04 -3.89
CA VAL A 91 -17.15 -6.91 -4.52
C VAL A 91 -16.27 -8.11 -4.16
N LEU A 92 -16.15 -8.44 -2.86
CA LEU A 92 -15.33 -9.57 -2.40
C LEU A 92 -15.90 -10.92 -2.88
N GLY A 93 -17.22 -11.05 -2.93
CA GLY A 93 -17.92 -12.22 -3.49
C GLY A 93 -17.60 -12.40 -4.98
N ALA A 94 -17.68 -11.32 -5.76
CA ALA A 94 -17.33 -11.34 -7.19
C ALA A 94 -15.85 -11.71 -7.43
N ALA A 95 -14.93 -11.27 -6.56
CA ALA A 95 -13.54 -11.70 -6.61
C ALA A 95 -13.41 -13.22 -6.42
N ARG A 96 -14.09 -13.78 -5.42
CA ARG A 96 -14.14 -15.24 -5.19
C ARG A 96 -14.77 -16.00 -6.37
N GLU A 97 -15.85 -15.49 -6.95
CA GLU A 97 -16.49 -16.07 -8.13
C GLU A 97 -15.53 -16.07 -9.34
N ALA A 98 -14.75 -15.00 -9.50
CA ALA A 98 -13.69 -14.91 -10.50
C ALA A 98 -12.45 -15.78 -10.17
N ARG A 99 -12.44 -16.47 -9.02
CA ARG A 99 -11.33 -17.28 -8.49
C ARG A 99 -10.10 -16.46 -8.11
N LEU A 100 -10.29 -15.22 -7.74
CA LEU A 100 -9.26 -14.39 -7.13
C LEU A 100 -9.32 -14.53 -5.61
N ALA A 101 -8.16 -14.43 -4.96
CA ALA A 101 -8.03 -14.33 -3.51
C ALA A 101 -8.13 -12.85 -3.09
N PRO A 102 -9.24 -12.39 -2.48
CA PRO A 102 -9.39 -10.98 -2.12
C PRO A 102 -8.71 -10.67 -0.78
N TRP A 103 -7.69 -9.83 -0.82
CA TRP A 103 -7.06 -9.21 0.35
C TRP A 103 -7.78 -7.92 0.70
N VAL A 104 -7.97 -7.65 1.97
CA VAL A 104 -8.68 -6.46 2.44
C VAL A 104 -7.73 -5.50 3.12
N THR A 105 -7.63 -4.28 2.59
CA THR A 105 -6.94 -3.15 3.21
C THR A 105 -7.96 -2.30 3.99
N LEU A 106 -7.67 -1.99 5.26
CA LEU A 106 -8.58 -1.25 6.12
C LEU A 106 -8.31 0.27 6.07
N HIS A 107 -7.05 0.64 5.83
CA HIS A 107 -6.64 2.03 5.64
C HIS A 107 -5.53 2.14 4.59
N HIS A 108 -5.78 2.96 3.56
CA HIS A 108 -4.77 3.28 2.55
C HIS A 108 -4.28 4.72 2.73
N THR A 109 -5.09 5.73 2.41
CA THR A 109 -4.67 7.13 2.49
C THR A 109 -5.69 8.02 3.18
N SER A 110 -6.97 7.88 2.84
CA SER A 110 -8.05 8.72 3.38
C SER A 110 -8.63 8.14 4.68
N LEU A 111 -9.03 9.01 5.57
CA LEU A 111 -9.70 8.68 6.82
C LEU A 111 -11.08 9.35 6.87
N PRO A 112 -12.02 8.83 7.68
CA PRO A 112 -13.21 9.60 8.02
C PRO A 112 -12.80 10.96 8.61
N GLY A 113 -13.35 12.06 8.08
CA GLY A 113 -12.99 13.40 8.55
C GLY A 113 -13.21 13.58 10.06
N TRP A 114 -14.30 13.00 10.60
CA TRP A 114 -14.56 12.99 12.04
C TRP A 114 -13.46 12.30 12.86
N PHE A 115 -12.85 11.22 12.34
CA PHE A 115 -11.75 10.55 13.04
C PHE A 115 -10.44 11.34 12.88
N ALA A 116 -10.13 11.80 11.67
CA ALA A 116 -8.88 12.51 11.38
C ALA A 116 -8.79 13.88 12.09
N GLU A 117 -9.88 14.63 12.11
CA GLU A 117 -9.94 16.02 12.59
C GLU A 117 -10.46 16.12 14.03
N ASP A 118 -11.69 15.66 14.30
CA ASP A 118 -12.36 15.82 15.58
C ASP A 118 -11.71 14.96 16.69
N GLU A 119 -11.32 13.73 16.35
CA GLU A 119 -10.76 12.75 17.30
C GLU A 119 -9.23 12.67 17.22
N ARG A 120 -8.57 13.57 16.48
CA ARG A 120 -7.11 13.62 16.29
C ARG A 120 -6.49 12.37 15.62
N GLY A 121 -7.30 11.46 15.09
CA GLY A 121 -6.89 10.28 14.34
C GLY A 121 -5.96 9.35 15.12
N PHE A 122 -4.97 8.82 14.41
CA PHE A 122 -3.98 7.92 15.01
C PHE A 122 -3.06 8.58 16.03
N ARG A 123 -2.96 9.90 16.11
CA ARG A 123 -2.12 10.61 17.08
C ARG A 123 -2.63 10.51 18.53
N ASP A 124 -3.91 10.21 18.71
CA ASP A 124 -4.51 10.07 20.05
C ASP A 124 -4.72 8.60 20.41
N ALA A 125 -4.12 8.15 21.52
CA ALA A 125 -4.19 6.77 21.96
C ALA A 125 -5.61 6.31 22.31
N SER A 126 -6.44 7.21 22.90
CA SER A 126 -7.82 6.89 23.24
C SER A 126 -8.66 6.71 21.98
N SER A 127 -8.42 7.54 20.95
CA SER A 127 -9.09 7.44 19.64
C SER A 127 -8.70 6.15 18.92
N ARG A 128 -7.43 5.76 18.94
CA ARG A 128 -7.00 4.47 18.39
C ARG A 128 -7.74 3.32 19.08
N THR A 129 -7.66 3.23 20.39
CA THR A 129 -8.30 2.14 21.16
C THR A 129 -9.81 2.12 20.97
N ARG A 130 -10.47 3.29 20.89
CA ARG A 130 -11.92 3.37 20.84
C ARG A 130 -12.48 3.18 19.43
N PHE A 131 -11.89 3.85 18.43
CA PHE A 131 -12.49 3.94 17.10
C PHE A 131 -11.79 3.02 16.09
N TRP A 132 -10.45 3.05 16.06
CA TRP A 132 -9.69 2.21 15.14
C TRP A 132 -9.86 0.72 15.47
N SER A 133 -9.65 0.31 16.72
CA SER A 133 -9.83 -1.10 17.11
C SER A 133 -11.24 -1.58 16.81
N ARG A 134 -12.26 -0.75 17.06
CA ARG A 134 -13.64 -1.08 16.72
C ARG A 134 -13.87 -1.19 15.21
N HIS A 135 -13.23 -0.34 14.40
CA HIS A 135 -13.30 -0.45 12.94
C HIS A 135 -12.68 -1.75 12.46
N VAL A 136 -11.52 -2.12 12.98
CA VAL A 136 -10.84 -3.39 12.68
C VAL A 136 -11.74 -4.58 13.01
N ASP A 137 -12.25 -4.65 14.25
CA ASP A 137 -13.14 -5.75 14.68
C ASP A 137 -14.37 -5.87 13.78
N ARG A 138 -15.05 -4.75 13.51
CA ARG A 138 -16.23 -4.75 12.63
C ARG A 138 -15.92 -5.16 11.20
N THR A 139 -14.79 -4.73 10.67
CA THR A 139 -14.39 -5.11 9.32
C THR A 139 -14.12 -6.60 9.25
N ALA A 140 -13.46 -7.17 10.27
CA ALA A 140 -13.27 -8.61 10.39
C ALA A 140 -14.62 -9.34 10.49
N GLU A 141 -15.51 -8.95 11.40
CA GLU A 141 -16.86 -9.54 11.54
C GLU A 141 -17.67 -9.51 10.23
N GLN A 142 -17.51 -8.46 9.42
CA GLN A 142 -18.28 -8.28 8.20
C GLN A 142 -17.73 -9.03 6.99
N PHE A 143 -16.42 -9.31 6.94
CA PHE A 143 -15.76 -9.78 5.72
C PHE A 143 -14.87 -11.02 5.89
N ASP A 144 -14.66 -11.55 7.10
CA ASP A 144 -13.77 -12.71 7.35
C ASP A 144 -14.13 -13.96 6.52
N ASP A 145 -15.41 -14.16 6.24
CA ASP A 145 -15.91 -15.26 5.41
C ASP A 145 -15.54 -15.13 3.93
N LEU A 146 -15.23 -13.93 3.47
CA LEU A 146 -14.89 -13.60 2.08
C LEU A 146 -13.41 -13.26 1.90
N ALA A 147 -12.78 -12.62 2.86
CA ALA A 147 -11.37 -12.22 2.78
C ALA A 147 -10.44 -13.44 2.64
N ALA A 148 -9.37 -13.28 1.89
CA ALA A 148 -8.26 -14.24 1.82
C ALA A 148 -7.12 -13.86 2.76
N GLY A 149 -7.03 -12.58 3.11
CA GLY A 149 -6.05 -12.02 4.03
C GLY A 149 -6.33 -10.56 4.32
N TRP A 150 -5.60 -10.03 5.27
CA TRP A 150 -5.73 -8.67 5.76
C TRP A 150 -4.46 -7.86 5.53
N ALA A 151 -4.60 -6.62 5.09
CA ALA A 151 -3.54 -5.63 5.03
C ALA A 151 -3.99 -4.37 5.79
N PRO A 152 -3.79 -4.31 7.12
CA PRO A 152 -4.44 -3.32 7.98
C PRO A 152 -4.22 -1.88 7.53
N ILE A 153 -2.96 -1.49 7.33
CA ILE A 153 -2.59 -0.14 6.90
C ILE A 153 -1.51 -0.26 5.82
N GLU A 154 -1.66 0.48 4.73
CA GLU A 154 -0.65 0.57 3.69
C GLU A 154 0.30 1.71 3.95
N ASP A 155 1.62 1.42 3.93
CA ASP A 155 2.72 2.36 4.15
C ASP A 155 2.45 3.34 5.31
N PRO A 156 2.35 2.83 6.56
CA PRO A 156 1.91 3.62 7.71
C PRO A 156 2.79 4.84 7.97
N ILE A 157 4.12 4.67 7.98
CA ILE A 157 5.06 5.77 8.24
C ILE A 157 5.01 6.79 7.10
N GLY A 158 5.00 6.34 5.84
CA GLY A 158 4.87 7.21 4.69
C GLY A 158 3.56 8.00 4.71
N TRP A 159 2.43 7.40 5.13
CA TRP A 159 1.18 8.12 5.36
C TRP A 159 1.35 9.27 6.36
N ALA A 160 1.96 9.00 7.51
CA ALA A 160 2.19 10.00 8.57
C ALA A 160 3.11 11.13 8.07
N LEU A 161 4.20 10.80 7.39
CA LEU A 161 5.14 11.79 6.87
C LEU A 161 4.50 12.67 5.79
N ARG A 162 3.77 12.09 4.84
CA ARG A 162 3.09 12.85 3.78
C ARG A 162 2.03 13.80 4.32
N GLY A 163 1.33 13.43 5.37
CA GLY A 163 0.27 14.25 5.99
C GLY A 163 0.81 15.33 6.91
N PHE A 164 1.79 15.03 7.76
CA PHE A 164 2.16 15.89 8.88
C PHE A 164 3.52 16.58 8.73
N LEU A 165 4.43 16.07 7.90
CA LEU A 165 5.74 16.65 7.66
C LEU A 165 5.87 17.27 6.27
N LEU A 166 5.49 16.52 5.23
CA LEU A 166 5.69 16.95 3.84
C LEU A 166 4.51 17.79 3.32
N GLY A 167 3.37 17.75 3.98
CA GLY A 167 2.20 18.54 3.63
C GLY A 167 1.58 18.21 2.26
N THR A 168 1.83 17.01 1.73
CA THR A 168 1.36 16.59 0.41
C THR A 168 0.03 15.83 0.45
N ARG A 169 -0.48 15.56 1.66
CA ARG A 169 -1.76 14.89 1.92
C ARG A 169 -2.45 15.50 3.15
N PRO A 170 -3.74 15.23 3.40
CA PRO A 170 -4.39 15.65 4.64
C PRO A 170 -3.59 15.22 5.88
N PRO A 171 -3.49 16.08 6.90
CA PRO A 171 -4.05 17.42 7.03
C PRO A 171 -3.21 18.55 6.42
N GLY A 172 -2.14 18.26 5.67
CA GLY A 172 -1.31 19.27 5.00
C GLY A 172 -0.30 19.97 5.91
N GLY A 173 0.15 19.27 6.95
CA GLY A 173 1.07 19.83 7.93
C GLY A 173 2.53 19.86 7.49
N ASN A 174 3.30 20.78 8.08
CA ASN A 174 4.76 20.78 8.11
C ASN A 174 5.18 21.01 9.56
N ASP A 175 4.91 20.02 10.40
CA ASP A 175 5.11 20.12 11.85
C ASP A 175 5.80 18.83 12.33
N PRO A 176 7.12 18.90 12.64
CA PRO A 176 7.87 17.72 13.05
C PRO A 176 7.35 17.03 14.32
N GLU A 177 6.77 17.78 15.28
CA GLU A 177 6.23 17.17 16.50
C GLU A 177 4.96 16.38 16.19
N ARG A 178 4.04 16.97 15.42
CA ARG A 178 2.84 16.25 14.97
C ARG A 178 3.18 15.07 14.07
N ALA A 179 4.23 15.17 13.25
CA ALA A 179 4.71 14.06 12.44
C ALA A 179 5.22 12.91 13.31
N ARG A 180 5.98 13.20 14.39
CA ARG A 180 6.43 12.17 15.36
C ARG A 180 5.24 11.50 16.06
N GLU A 181 4.27 12.28 16.54
CA GLU A 181 3.03 11.74 17.13
C GLU A 181 2.28 10.84 16.13
N ALA A 182 2.21 11.25 14.86
CA ALA A 182 1.50 10.49 13.82
C ALA A 182 2.23 9.20 13.47
N VAL A 183 3.56 9.23 13.35
CA VAL A 183 4.39 8.03 13.12
C VAL A 183 4.21 7.05 14.28
N GLU A 184 4.38 7.49 15.52
CA GLU A 184 4.19 6.64 16.70
C GLU A 184 2.78 6.03 16.71
N GLY A 185 1.78 6.87 16.49
CA GLY A 185 0.38 6.45 16.57
C GLY A 185 -0.03 5.49 15.46
N VAL A 186 0.44 5.67 14.22
CA VAL A 186 0.06 4.78 13.12
C VAL A 186 0.81 3.45 13.18
N VAL A 187 2.05 3.44 13.68
CA VAL A 187 2.80 2.20 13.94
C VAL A 187 2.09 1.37 15.02
N GLU A 188 1.71 2.00 16.14
CA GLU A 188 0.91 1.32 17.17
C GLU A 188 -0.44 0.82 16.61
N ALA A 189 -1.12 1.63 15.79
CA ALA A 189 -2.38 1.23 15.15
C ALA A 189 -2.21 0.02 14.23
N THR A 190 -1.08 -0.10 13.54
CA THR A 190 -0.76 -1.26 12.70
C THR A 190 -0.64 -2.53 13.54
N PHE A 191 0.09 -2.47 14.65
CA PHE A 191 0.23 -3.60 15.56
C PHE A 191 -1.07 -3.93 16.30
N ASP A 192 -1.87 -2.92 16.69
CA ASP A 192 -3.18 -3.14 17.30
C ASP A 192 -4.11 -3.89 16.35
N ALA A 193 -4.14 -3.49 15.08
CA ALA A 193 -4.92 -4.20 14.06
C ALA A 193 -4.38 -5.62 13.82
N GLY A 194 -3.06 -5.79 13.74
CA GLY A 194 -2.45 -7.12 13.61
C GLY A 194 -2.89 -8.07 14.72
N ARG A 195 -2.82 -7.64 15.99
CA ARG A 195 -3.29 -8.45 17.14
C ARG A 195 -4.75 -8.83 17.08
N LEU A 196 -5.62 -7.92 16.65
CA LEU A 196 -7.05 -8.19 16.53
C LEU A 196 -7.33 -9.20 15.41
N LEU A 197 -6.72 -8.99 14.25
CA LEU A 197 -6.94 -9.82 13.06
C LEU A 197 -6.27 -11.19 13.15
N SER A 198 -5.10 -11.30 13.79
CA SER A 198 -4.39 -12.59 13.99
C SER A 198 -5.15 -13.57 14.89
N SER A 199 -6.19 -13.10 15.60
CA SER A 199 -7.13 -14.00 16.29
C SER A 199 -8.09 -14.75 15.34
N GLY A 200 -8.19 -14.31 14.09
CA GLY A 200 -9.00 -14.92 13.03
C GLY A 200 -8.30 -16.09 12.34
N ARG A 201 -8.76 -16.40 11.13
CA ARG A 201 -8.22 -17.50 10.30
C ARG A 201 -7.34 -17.02 9.16
N GLN A 202 -7.53 -15.77 8.75
CA GLN A 202 -6.92 -15.23 7.58
C GLN A 202 -5.56 -14.60 7.92
N PRO A 203 -4.54 -14.76 7.07
CA PRO A 203 -3.22 -14.19 7.32
C PRO A 203 -3.26 -12.65 7.34
N VAL A 204 -2.37 -12.08 8.13
CA VAL A 204 -2.17 -10.63 8.25
C VAL A 204 -0.85 -10.24 7.62
N MET A 205 -0.89 -9.30 6.67
CA MET A 205 0.28 -8.75 5.99
C MET A 205 0.52 -7.31 6.45
N ALA A 206 1.69 -7.04 7.02
CA ALA A 206 2.13 -5.66 7.24
C ALA A 206 2.65 -5.08 5.92
N VAL A 207 1.99 -4.08 5.37
CA VAL A 207 2.42 -3.42 4.12
C VAL A 207 3.27 -2.20 4.43
N LEU A 208 4.58 -2.32 4.27
CA LEU A 208 5.60 -1.39 4.73
C LEU A 208 6.26 -0.66 3.57
N GLY A 209 6.32 0.68 3.66
CA GLY A 209 7.16 1.52 2.79
C GLY A 209 8.61 1.48 3.27
N LEU A 210 9.45 0.70 2.61
CA LEU A 210 10.85 0.48 2.97
C LEU A 210 11.80 0.93 1.84
N PRO A 211 11.81 2.23 1.47
CA PRO A 211 12.71 2.70 0.42
C PRO A 211 14.17 2.66 0.88
N SER A 212 15.11 2.40 -0.03
CA SER A 212 16.51 2.67 0.23
C SER A 212 16.72 4.16 0.52
N VAL A 213 17.37 4.47 1.64
CA VAL A 213 17.64 5.85 2.07
C VAL A 213 19.07 6.22 1.70
N VAL A 214 19.22 7.19 0.80
CA VAL A 214 20.52 7.56 0.24
C VAL A 214 20.88 9.00 0.59
N PRO A 215 22.05 9.28 1.24
CA PRO A 215 22.49 10.64 1.44
C PRO A 215 22.88 11.28 0.09
N VAL A 216 22.29 12.45 -0.24
CA VAL A 216 22.58 13.14 -1.50
C VAL A 216 24.02 13.65 -1.60
N ASP A 217 24.67 13.84 -0.43
CA ASP A 217 26.09 14.21 -0.30
C ASP A 217 26.69 13.68 1.03
N ALA A 218 27.97 13.95 1.25
CA ALA A 218 28.66 13.47 2.44
C ALA A 218 28.18 14.15 3.75
N GLU A 219 27.60 15.33 3.67
CA GLU A 219 27.10 16.10 4.82
C GLU A 219 25.74 15.60 5.28
N ALA A 220 25.02 14.90 4.39
CA ALA A 220 23.67 14.36 4.64
C ALA A 220 23.66 13.00 5.36
N ARG A 221 24.82 12.39 5.62
CA ARG A 221 24.90 11.01 6.14
C ARG A 221 24.20 10.79 7.49
N ASP A 222 24.27 11.75 8.38
CA ASP A 222 23.68 11.59 9.71
C ASP A 222 22.15 11.71 9.64
N GLU A 223 21.64 12.61 8.79
CA GLU A 223 20.21 12.74 8.53
C GLU A 223 19.66 11.51 7.79
N ALA A 224 20.39 10.97 6.81
CA ALA A 224 20.01 9.75 6.11
C ALA A 224 19.91 8.55 7.09
N ARG A 225 20.87 8.40 8.02
CA ARG A 225 20.78 7.38 9.07
C ARG A 225 19.58 7.57 10.00
N LEU A 226 19.27 8.83 10.36
CA LEU A 226 18.09 9.12 11.16
C LEU A 226 16.81 8.66 10.44
N TRP A 227 16.66 8.99 9.17
CA TRP A 227 15.50 8.58 8.38
C TRP A 227 15.48 7.07 8.12
N GLU A 228 16.61 6.45 7.90
CA GLU A 228 16.72 5.00 7.83
C GLU A 228 16.22 4.33 9.12
N SER A 229 16.62 4.85 10.28
CA SER A 229 16.12 4.35 11.56
C SER A 229 14.61 4.53 11.72
N VAL A 230 14.03 5.64 11.24
CA VAL A 230 12.57 5.84 11.27
C VAL A 230 11.86 4.86 10.33
N LEU A 231 12.32 4.73 9.09
CA LEU A 231 11.62 3.97 8.06
C LEU A 231 11.83 2.45 8.18
N TRP A 232 13.00 2.03 8.67
CA TRP A 232 13.42 0.63 8.69
C TRP A 232 13.50 0.05 10.09
N ASP A 233 14.33 0.62 10.98
CA ASP A 233 14.59 0.01 12.29
C ASP A 233 13.34 -0.05 13.16
N THR A 234 12.42 0.91 13.00
CA THR A 234 11.11 0.90 13.69
C THR A 234 10.36 -0.40 13.45
N TRP A 235 10.36 -0.92 12.23
CA TRP A 235 9.66 -2.15 11.86
C TRP A 235 10.50 -3.39 12.13
N LEU A 236 11.77 -3.39 11.70
CA LEU A 236 12.62 -4.58 11.79
C LEU A 236 12.89 -4.98 13.24
N ARG A 237 13.10 -4.01 14.12
CA ARG A 237 13.30 -4.28 15.57
C ARG A 237 12.00 -4.72 16.24
N ALA A 238 10.87 -4.11 15.88
CA ALA A 238 9.60 -4.48 16.46
C ALA A 238 9.18 -5.92 16.07
N LEU A 239 9.28 -6.27 14.80
CA LEU A 239 8.88 -7.58 14.29
C LEU A 239 9.90 -8.68 14.61
N GLY A 240 11.22 -8.37 14.53
CA GLY A 240 12.30 -9.33 14.78
C GLY A 240 12.63 -9.50 16.25
N ASP A 241 12.89 -8.39 16.94
CA ASP A 241 13.42 -8.40 18.31
C ASP A 241 12.33 -8.17 19.37
N GLY A 242 11.12 -7.77 18.99
CA GLY A 242 10.09 -7.35 19.95
C GLY A 242 10.47 -6.06 20.67
N GLU A 243 11.19 -5.16 20.02
CA GLU A 243 11.62 -3.90 20.59
C GLU A 243 11.00 -2.71 19.83
N PHE A 244 10.10 -1.97 20.47
CA PHE A 244 9.55 -0.75 19.90
C PHE A 244 10.53 0.41 20.09
N ALA A 245 11.17 0.83 19.00
CA ALA A 245 12.19 1.86 19.00
C ALA A 245 11.90 2.93 17.95
N LEU A 246 11.90 4.17 18.40
CA LEU A 246 11.85 5.36 17.55
C LEU A 246 13.04 6.26 17.89
N PRO A 247 13.71 6.93 16.94
CA PRO A 247 14.93 7.68 17.20
C PRO A 247 14.81 8.79 18.24
N TRP A 248 13.62 9.30 18.47
CA TRP A 248 13.33 10.37 19.44
C TRP A 248 12.78 9.88 20.78
N LYS A 249 12.75 8.58 21.01
CA LYS A 249 12.18 7.97 22.22
C LYS A 249 13.04 6.81 22.69
N ALA A 250 13.08 6.59 24.01
CA ALA A 250 13.74 5.40 24.54
C ALA A 250 13.03 4.14 24.00
N ALA A 251 13.82 3.17 23.58
CA ALA A 251 13.33 1.88 23.16
C ALA A 251 12.59 1.17 24.31
N VAL A 252 11.53 0.46 23.97
CA VAL A 252 10.70 -0.28 24.92
C VAL A 252 10.61 -1.73 24.49
N ASP A 253 10.85 -2.63 25.46
CA ASP A 253 10.67 -4.06 25.25
C ASP A 253 9.19 -4.39 25.08
N ARG A 254 8.82 -4.94 23.93
CA ARG A 254 7.47 -5.23 23.47
C ARG A 254 7.42 -6.58 22.72
N PRO A 255 7.69 -7.68 23.44
CA PRO A 255 7.66 -9.02 22.81
C PRO A 255 6.29 -9.40 22.24
N ASP A 256 5.23 -8.68 22.63
CA ASP A 256 3.89 -8.82 22.08
C ASP A 256 3.76 -8.34 20.62
N LEU A 257 4.78 -7.69 20.06
CA LEU A 257 4.80 -7.25 18.65
C LEU A 257 5.30 -8.35 17.70
N GLN A 258 6.04 -9.33 18.23
CA GLN A 258 6.47 -10.48 17.44
C GLN A 258 5.27 -11.39 17.13
N GLY A 259 5.19 -11.87 15.88
CA GLY A 259 4.15 -12.80 15.46
C GLY A 259 2.74 -12.21 15.33
N VAL A 260 2.60 -10.87 15.33
CA VAL A 260 1.30 -10.20 15.07
C VAL A 260 0.98 -10.08 13.59
N VAL A 261 1.94 -10.39 12.72
CA VAL A 261 1.77 -10.45 11.26
C VAL A 261 2.36 -11.74 10.74
N ASP A 262 1.74 -12.31 9.71
CA ASP A 262 2.17 -13.57 9.08
C ASP A 262 3.11 -13.28 7.90
N LEU A 263 2.94 -12.14 7.24
CA LEU A 263 3.66 -11.75 6.03
C LEU A 263 4.18 -10.31 6.14
N VAL A 264 5.33 -10.06 5.56
CA VAL A 264 5.85 -8.70 5.36
C VAL A 264 5.68 -8.30 3.91
N GLY A 265 4.77 -7.35 3.68
CA GLY A 265 4.51 -6.74 2.39
C GLY A 265 5.42 -5.53 2.17
N ILE A 266 6.09 -5.47 1.04
CA ILE A 266 7.00 -4.39 0.68
C ILE A 266 6.33 -3.50 -0.37
N ALA A 267 6.18 -2.21 -0.04
CA ALA A 267 5.70 -1.17 -0.93
C ALA A 267 6.84 -0.17 -1.17
N ALA A 268 7.83 -0.58 -1.97
CA ALA A 268 9.00 0.22 -2.27
C ALA A 268 9.46 -0.09 -3.70
N ASP A 269 9.35 0.89 -4.57
CA ASP A 269 9.75 0.80 -5.97
C ASP A 269 10.79 1.88 -6.36
N HIS A 270 11.21 2.70 -5.39
CA HIS A 270 12.17 3.78 -5.61
C HIS A 270 12.96 4.10 -4.34
N PRO A 271 14.26 4.45 -4.46
CA PRO A 271 15.04 4.98 -3.36
C PRO A 271 14.67 6.44 -3.08
N VAL A 272 14.99 6.94 -1.89
CA VAL A 272 14.82 8.34 -1.51
C VAL A 272 16.15 8.98 -1.17
N GLY A 273 16.40 10.17 -1.72
CA GLY A 273 17.54 11.00 -1.37
C GLY A 273 17.25 11.82 -0.11
N ILE A 274 18.21 11.92 0.80
CA ILE A 274 18.11 12.80 1.98
C ILE A 274 19.23 13.83 1.94
N ASP A 275 18.87 15.10 2.09
CA ASP A 275 19.87 16.16 2.19
C ASP A 275 20.31 16.43 3.64
N ARG A 276 21.29 17.33 3.82
CA ARG A 276 21.84 17.71 5.14
C ARG A 276 20.82 18.41 6.07
N HIS A 277 19.63 18.75 5.58
CA HIS A 277 18.56 19.33 6.37
C HIS A 277 17.43 18.31 6.65
N GLY A 278 17.62 17.05 6.24
CA GLY A 278 16.64 15.99 6.37
C GLY A 278 15.51 16.06 5.36
N ALA A 279 15.63 16.86 4.30
CA ALA A 279 14.60 16.95 3.27
C ALA A 279 14.69 15.78 2.28
N PHE A 280 13.51 15.30 1.84
CA PHE A 280 13.38 14.20 0.89
C PHE A 280 13.49 14.70 -0.54
N HIS A 281 14.26 13.97 -1.34
CA HIS A 281 14.48 14.24 -2.76
C HIS A 281 14.28 12.96 -3.59
N PRO A 282 13.85 13.08 -4.87
CA PRO A 282 13.92 11.95 -5.81
C PRO A 282 15.38 11.45 -5.93
N HIS A 283 15.54 10.14 -6.02
CA HIS A 283 16.86 9.54 -6.21
C HIS A 283 16.75 8.37 -7.21
N PRO A 284 17.71 8.20 -8.15
CA PRO A 284 18.85 9.10 -8.41
C PRO A 284 18.43 10.47 -8.93
N VAL A 285 19.23 11.50 -8.64
CA VAL A 285 18.90 12.90 -8.95
C VAL A 285 18.68 13.12 -10.46
N ASP A 286 19.44 12.41 -11.31
CA ASP A 286 19.34 12.46 -12.77
C ASP A 286 18.47 11.31 -13.33
N GLY A 287 17.75 10.57 -12.46
CA GLY A 287 16.87 9.48 -12.85
C GLY A 287 15.63 9.97 -13.60
N ARG A 288 15.04 9.10 -14.41
CA ARG A 288 13.75 9.37 -15.02
C ARG A 288 12.68 9.31 -13.95
N ALA A 289 12.05 10.46 -13.66
CA ALA A 289 10.96 10.53 -12.72
C ALA A 289 9.63 10.11 -13.37
N ASP A 290 8.79 9.42 -12.60
CA ASP A 290 7.41 9.12 -12.96
C ASP A 290 6.49 10.36 -12.80
N GLY A 291 5.22 10.20 -13.15
CA GLY A 291 4.23 11.26 -13.00
C GLY A 291 4.04 11.75 -11.57
N SER A 292 4.38 10.96 -10.57
CA SER A 292 4.31 11.31 -9.14
C SER A 292 5.59 11.99 -8.63
N GLY A 293 6.66 11.98 -9.42
CA GLY A 293 7.94 12.59 -9.11
C GLY A 293 8.95 11.65 -8.46
N PHE A 294 8.70 10.33 -8.48
CA PHE A 294 9.62 9.30 -8.02
C PHE A 294 10.47 8.76 -9.16
N CYS A 295 11.67 8.29 -8.85
CA CYS A 295 12.55 7.65 -9.82
C CYS A 295 12.60 6.14 -9.54
N PRO A 296 11.78 5.33 -10.21
CA PRO A 296 11.79 3.88 -10.01
C PRO A 296 13.15 3.28 -10.39
N VAL A 297 13.67 2.40 -9.52
CA VAL A 297 14.92 1.67 -9.71
C VAL A 297 14.65 0.22 -9.32
N PRO A 298 14.29 -0.65 -10.27
CA PRO A 298 13.91 -2.04 -9.98
C PRO A 298 14.97 -2.83 -9.20
N GLU A 299 16.26 -2.56 -9.41
CA GLU A 299 17.37 -3.22 -8.73
C GLU A 299 17.34 -3.00 -7.21
N GLU A 300 16.83 -1.86 -6.76
CA GLU A 300 16.68 -1.56 -5.33
C GLU A 300 15.68 -2.51 -4.65
N LEU A 301 14.64 -2.97 -5.36
CA LEU A 301 13.73 -3.96 -4.81
C LEU A 301 14.46 -5.24 -4.39
N GLY A 302 15.38 -5.73 -5.21
CA GLY A 302 16.19 -6.89 -4.87
C GLY A 302 17.06 -6.68 -3.62
N VAL A 303 17.60 -5.47 -3.44
CA VAL A 303 18.36 -5.08 -2.22
C VAL A 303 17.44 -5.06 -1.00
N VAL A 304 16.28 -4.45 -1.13
CA VAL A 304 15.27 -4.35 -0.06
C VAL A 304 14.80 -5.73 0.38
N LEU A 305 14.44 -6.62 -0.55
CA LEU A 305 13.97 -7.98 -0.28
C LEU A 305 15.01 -8.78 0.53
N ARG A 306 16.29 -8.77 0.11
CA ARG A 306 17.37 -9.48 0.83
C ARG A 306 17.58 -8.91 2.23
N ARG A 307 17.58 -7.59 2.37
CA ARG A 307 17.75 -6.91 3.66
C ARG A 307 16.63 -7.24 4.64
N VAL A 308 15.38 -7.26 4.18
CA VAL A 308 14.24 -7.64 5.02
C VAL A 308 14.34 -9.09 5.44
N HIS A 309 14.67 -10.01 4.52
CA HIS A 309 14.86 -11.42 4.84
C HIS A 309 16.01 -11.66 5.83
N GLU A 310 17.14 -10.95 5.69
CA GLU A 310 18.24 -11.04 6.65
C GLU A 310 17.82 -10.63 8.07
N ALA A 311 16.97 -9.62 8.18
CA ALA A 311 16.49 -9.11 9.48
C ALA A 311 15.30 -9.90 10.03
N LEU A 312 14.47 -10.47 9.17
CA LEU A 312 13.22 -11.19 9.50
C LEU A 312 13.19 -12.55 8.79
N PRO A 313 14.09 -13.49 9.10
CA PRO A 313 14.25 -14.74 8.35
C PRO A 313 13.07 -15.70 8.45
N ASP A 314 12.22 -15.55 9.46
CA ASP A 314 11.05 -16.40 9.71
C ASP A 314 9.77 -15.89 9.04
N HIS A 315 9.83 -14.79 8.26
CA HIS A 315 8.68 -14.21 7.57
C HIS A 315 8.75 -14.44 6.07
N ASP A 316 7.63 -14.86 5.48
CA ASP A 316 7.43 -14.79 4.05
C ASP A 316 7.23 -13.34 3.59
N LEU A 317 7.78 -13.01 2.41
CA LEU A 317 7.73 -11.68 1.84
C LEU A 317 6.76 -11.59 0.66
N VAL A 318 6.14 -10.43 0.51
CA VAL A 318 5.29 -10.10 -0.63
C VAL A 318 5.69 -8.72 -1.16
N VAL A 319 5.86 -8.57 -2.47
CA VAL A 319 5.89 -7.24 -3.09
C VAL A 319 4.46 -6.74 -3.13
N ALA A 320 4.06 -5.97 -2.11
CA ALA A 320 2.66 -5.63 -1.85
C ALA A 320 2.12 -4.49 -2.75
N ALA A 321 3.01 -3.64 -3.26
CA ALA A 321 2.67 -2.62 -4.24
C ALA A 321 3.90 -2.27 -5.07
N THR A 322 3.78 -2.36 -6.39
CA THR A 322 4.77 -1.89 -7.36
C THR A 322 4.06 -1.37 -8.60
N GLY A 323 4.60 -0.35 -9.24
CA GLY A 323 4.04 0.22 -10.45
C GLY A 323 4.54 1.63 -10.68
N VAL A 324 4.40 2.12 -11.90
CA VAL A 324 4.88 3.44 -12.31
C VAL A 324 3.76 4.28 -12.88
N GLY A 325 3.66 5.53 -12.41
CA GLY A 325 2.70 6.52 -12.91
C GLY A 325 3.18 7.15 -14.22
N THR A 326 2.80 6.57 -15.37
CA THR A 326 3.27 7.05 -16.68
C THR A 326 2.27 6.79 -17.80
N THR A 327 2.25 7.66 -18.80
CA THR A 327 1.56 7.45 -20.07
C THR A 327 2.40 6.68 -21.09
N ASP A 328 3.69 6.47 -20.81
CA ASP A 328 4.62 5.69 -21.63
C ASP A 328 4.56 4.22 -21.22
N ASP A 329 3.81 3.43 -21.99
CA ASP A 329 3.59 2.02 -21.67
C ASP A 329 4.81 1.13 -21.95
N ASP A 330 5.69 1.52 -22.88
CA ASP A 330 6.95 0.82 -23.14
C ASP A 330 7.85 0.93 -21.90
N TRP A 331 7.95 2.10 -21.30
CA TRP A 331 8.71 2.28 -20.06
C TRP A 331 8.08 1.54 -18.87
N ARG A 332 6.74 1.49 -18.79
CA ARG A 332 6.06 0.66 -17.77
C ARG A 332 6.42 -0.81 -17.92
N ASP A 333 6.41 -1.32 -19.15
CA ASP A 333 6.74 -2.71 -19.45
C ASP A 333 8.20 -3.04 -19.09
N GLU A 334 9.15 -2.16 -19.44
CA GLU A 334 10.56 -2.29 -19.06
C GLU A 334 10.73 -2.39 -17.53
N LEU A 335 10.10 -1.47 -16.78
CA LEU A 335 10.19 -1.44 -15.32
C LEU A 335 9.52 -2.66 -14.68
N LEU A 336 8.33 -3.03 -15.15
CA LEU A 336 7.61 -4.19 -14.63
C LEU A 336 8.36 -5.49 -14.88
N THR A 337 8.93 -5.65 -16.07
CA THR A 337 9.78 -6.80 -16.42
C THR A 337 10.99 -6.86 -15.50
N ALA A 338 11.71 -5.74 -15.33
CA ALA A 338 12.88 -5.68 -14.46
C ALA A 338 12.53 -5.95 -12.99
N THR A 339 11.36 -5.46 -12.52
CA THR A 339 10.85 -5.74 -11.17
C THR A 339 10.64 -7.23 -10.95
N VAL A 340 9.96 -7.91 -11.88
CA VAL A 340 9.73 -9.36 -11.80
C VAL A 340 11.07 -10.13 -11.85
N ASP A 341 12.03 -9.69 -12.67
CA ASP A 341 13.37 -10.29 -12.71
C ASP A 341 14.10 -10.16 -11.35
N GLN A 342 13.96 -9.05 -10.63
CA GLN A 342 14.52 -8.89 -9.29
C GLN A 342 13.86 -9.83 -8.26
N VAL A 343 12.56 -10.07 -8.37
CA VAL A 343 11.86 -11.06 -7.54
C VAL A 343 12.38 -12.47 -7.82
N GLU A 344 12.51 -12.85 -9.09
CA GLU A 344 13.08 -14.17 -9.47
C GLU A 344 14.52 -14.35 -8.95
N LEU A 345 15.34 -13.29 -9.02
CA LEU A 345 16.70 -13.31 -8.47
C LEU A 345 16.68 -13.48 -6.94
N ALA A 346 15.84 -12.73 -6.22
CA ALA A 346 15.73 -12.86 -4.78
C ALA A 346 15.29 -14.26 -4.35
N ILE A 347 14.30 -14.85 -5.03
CA ILE A 347 13.88 -16.25 -4.79
C ILE A 347 15.02 -17.24 -5.07
N THR A 348 15.78 -17.01 -6.14
CA THR A 348 16.97 -17.84 -6.46
C THR A 348 18.03 -17.77 -5.37
N ASP A 349 18.17 -16.62 -4.72
CA ASP A 349 19.07 -16.41 -3.59
C ASP A 349 18.52 -16.96 -2.26
N GLY A 350 17.32 -17.57 -2.27
CA GLY A 350 16.68 -18.20 -1.12
C GLY A 350 15.78 -17.28 -0.30
N VAL A 351 15.45 -16.09 -0.80
CA VAL A 351 14.50 -15.19 -0.15
C VAL A 351 13.07 -15.70 -0.38
N PRO A 352 12.24 -15.91 0.66
CA PRO A 352 10.89 -16.48 0.54
C PRO A 352 9.88 -15.42 0.05
N VAL A 353 10.01 -14.99 -1.21
CA VAL A 353 9.03 -14.08 -1.82
C VAL A 353 7.89 -14.91 -2.41
N THR A 354 6.70 -14.73 -1.87
CA THR A 354 5.51 -15.54 -2.21
C THR A 354 4.53 -14.85 -3.15
N GLY A 355 4.68 -13.54 -3.40
CA GLY A 355 3.74 -12.84 -4.29
C GLY A 355 4.19 -11.43 -4.69
N LEU A 356 3.51 -10.93 -5.74
CA LEU A 356 3.69 -9.58 -6.26
C LEU A 356 2.33 -8.99 -6.62
N PHE A 357 2.05 -7.77 -6.13
CA PHE A 357 0.86 -6.98 -6.44
C PHE A 357 1.24 -5.76 -7.26
N HIS A 358 0.67 -5.64 -8.46
CA HIS A 358 0.80 -4.44 -9.27
C HIS A 358 -0.18 -3.33 -8.80
N ASP A 359 0.32 -2.14 -8.64
CA ASP A 359 -0.50 -0.96 -8.32
C ASP A 359 -0.68 -0.10 -9.59
N SER A 360 -1.85 -0.14 -10.23
CA SER A 360 -3.13 -0.75 -9.89
C SER A 360 -3.62 -1.67 -11.04
N LEU A 361 -4.81 -2.32 -10.87
CA LEU A 361 -5.42 -3.08 -11.97
C LEU A 361 -5.84 -2.15 -13.12
N VAL A 362 -6.66 -1.15 -12.82
CA VAL A 362 -7.22 -0.18 -13.77
C VAL A 362 -6.61 1.20 -13.50
N ASP A 363 -6.36 1.97 -14.54
CA ASP A 363 -5.94 3.37 -14.40
C ASP A 363 -6.91 4.13 -13.48
N GLY A 364 -6.39 4.61 -12.38
CA GLY A 364 -7.15 5.29 -11.35
C GLY A 364 -6.77 6.75 -11.17
N TYR A 365 -7.28 7.32 -10.09
CA TYR A 365 -6.93 8.66 -9.65
C TYR A 365 -5.64 8.63 -8.81
N GLU A 366 -4.69 9.46 -9.19
CA GLU A 366 -3.35 9.54 -8.57
C GLU A 366 -3.21 10.81 -7.74
N TRP A 367 -3.89 10.85 -6.62
CA TRP A 367 -3.80 11.85 -5.55
C TRP A 367 -3.62 13.30 -6.05
N THR A 368 -2.40 13.86 -5.95
CA THR A 368 -2.09 15.24 -6.37
C THR A 368 -1.96 15.39 -7.90
N ARG A 369 -1.92 14.28 -8.65
CA ARG A 369 -1.77 14.26 -10.12
C ARG A 369 -3.09 14.03 -10.87
N GLY A 370 -4.15 13.67 -10.15
CA GLY A 370 -5.42 13.34 -10.80
C GLY A 370 -5.28 12.12 -11.71
N PHE A 371 -5.60 12.25 -12.97
CA PHE A 371 -5.51 11.17 -13.95
C PHE A 371 -4.32 11.30 -14.91
N ASP A 372 -3.36 12.19 -14.61
CA ASP A 372 -2.22 12.48 -15.48
C ASP A 372 -1.03 11.50 -15.29
N ALA A 373 -1.11 10.62 -14.30
CA ALA A 373 -0.06 9.65 -13.98
C ALA A 373 -0.65 8.22 -13.89
N PRO A 374 -1.21 7.66 -14.97
CA PRO A 374 -1.91 6.38 -14.95
C PRO A 374 -0.96 5.23 -14.58
N ARG A 375 -1.38 4.35 -13.65
CA ARG A 375 -0.59 3.22 -13.14
C ARG A 375 -1.11 1.85 -13.57
N GLY A 376 -2.36 1.75 -14.01
CA GLY A 376 -3.03 0.48 -14.28
C GLY A 376 -2.39 -0.38 -15.36
N LEU A 377 -2.59 -1.68 -15.28
CA LEU A 377 -2.37 -2.63 -16.38
C LEU A 377 -3.42 -2.46 -17.48
N VAL A 378 -4.57 -1.91 -17.11
CA VAL A 378 -5.76 -1.71 -17.93
C VAL A 378 -6.11 -0.23 -17.94
N THR A 379 -6.50 0.29 -19.12
CA THR A 379 -6.98 1.67 -19.22
C THR A 379 -8.35 1.84 -18.55
N ARG A 380 -8.77 3.09 -18.31
CA ARG A 380 -10.13 3.39 -17.78
C ARG A 380 -11.27 2.89 -18.69
N ASP A 381 -11.00 2.74 -19.99
CA ASP A 381 -11.95 2.16 -20.96
C ASP A 381 -11.85 0.62 -21.01
N ARG A 382 -11.18 -0.01 -20.05
CA ARG A 382 -10.99 -1.46 -19.90
C ARG A 382 -10.26 -2.12 -21.08
N ARG A 383 -9.34 -1.40 -21.69
CA ARG A 383 -8.41 -1.97 -22.67
C ARG A 383 -7.13 -2.42 -21.98
N LEU A 384 -6.75 -3.67 -22.17
CA LEU A 384 -5.50 -4.21 -21.66
C LEU A 384 -4.32 -3.54 -22.39
N LYS A 385 -3.42 -2.93 -21.63
CA LYS A 385 -2.22 -2.30 -22.16
C LYS A 385 -1.19 -3.35 -22.60
N GLU A 386 -0.19 -2.96 -23.38
CA GLU A 386 0.85 -3.88 -23.83
C GLU A 386 1.67 -4.42 -22.65
N SER A 387 2.03 -3.57 -21.68
CA SER A 387 2.66 -4.00 -20.43
C SER A 387 1.82 -5.03 -19.66
N GLY A 388 0.50 -4.88 -19.66
CA GLY A 388 -0.43 -5.86 -19.07
C GLY A 388 -0.48 -7.17 -19.87
N ARG A 389 -0.35 -7.12 -21.21
CA ARG A 389 -0.26 -8.32 -22.08
C ARG A 389 1.02 -9.10 -21.83
N ASN A 390 2.13 -8.39 -21.73
CA ASN A 390 3.44 -9.01 -21.50
C ASN A 390 3.51 -9.65 -20.11
N LEU A 391 2.96 -8.99 -19.08
CA LEU A 391 2.81 -9.58 -17.76
C LEU A 391 1.92 -10.84 -17.81
N SER A 392 0.75 -10.75 -18.46
CA SER A 392 -0.16 -11.90 -18.62
C SER A 392 0.52 -13.07 -19.29
N GLN A 393 1.28 -12.83 -20.35
CA GLN A 393 2.05 -13.89 -21.04
C GLN A 393 3.13 -14.48 -20.13
N ARG A 394 3.77 -13.68 -19.30
CA ARG A 394 4.76 -14.15 -18.32
C ARG A 394 4.14 -15.04 -17.25
N ILE A 395 2.95 -14.69 -16.77
CA ILE A 395 2.20 -15.46 -15.77
C ILE A 395 1.69 -16.79 -16.35
N THR A 396 1.03 -16.73 -17.52
CA THR A 396 0.27 -17.87 -18.06
C THR A 396 1.08 -18.73 -19.04
N GLY A 397 2.20 -18.24 -19.52
CA GLY A 397 3.02 -18.88 -20.55
C GLY A 397 2.48 -18.73 -22.00
N HIS A 398 1.36 -18.03 -22.20
CA HIS A 398 0.77 -17.79 -23.52
C HIS A 398 0.14 -16.38 -23.60
N PRO A 399 0.04 -15.81 -24.83
CA PRO A 399 -0.57 -14.50 -25.00
C PRO A 399 -2.05 -14.49 -24.51
N PRO A 400 -2.51 -13.40 -23.89
CA PRO A 400 -3.91 -13.25 -23.51
C PRO A 400 -4.82 -13.20 -24.74
N ASP A 401 -6.11 -13.50 -24.53
CA ASP A 401 -7.12 -13.48 -25.61
C ASP A 401 -7.14 -12.11 -26.32
N ALA A 402 -7.19 -12.16 -27.67
CA ALA A 402 -7.23 -10.95 -28.50
C ALA A 402 -8.50 -10.09 -28.26
N SER A 403 -9.56 -10.66 -27.67
CA SER A 403 -10.77 -9.93 -27.30
C SER A 403 -10.59 -8.96 -26.14
N LEU A 404 -9.47 -9.05 -25.41
CA LEU A 404 -9.10 -8.15 -24.31
C LEU A 404 -8.41 -6.85 -24.78
N SER A 405 -8.51 -6.53 -26.08
CA SER A 405 -7.90 -5.35 -26.71
C SER A 405 -8.86 -4.15 -26.76
#